data_75880d638dfd84de9a4e97732a987a12
#
_entry.id   75880d638dfd84de9a4e97732a987a12
#
_cell.length_a   1.000
_cell.length_b   1.000
_cell.length_c   1.000
_cell.angle_alpha   90.00
_cell.angle_beta   90.00
_cell.angle_gamma   90.00
#
_symmetry.space_group_name_H-M   'P 1'
#
loop_
_entity.id
_entity.type
_entity.pdbx_description
1 polymer ?
#
loop_
_entity_poly.entity_id
_entity_poly.type
_entity_poly.pdbx_seq_one_letter_code
_entity_poly.pdbx_strand_id
1 'polypeptide(L)'
;MDITVSFNADVSEERILAIKSELEKYREVQSITYTSSEAALEKFRAQSEISGNKDVIEQALQEIGENPLFASLSIKAQSPEQYKTINDAIESASFQNDIFRVNYRENESIINQLTAINREVVRQGTVLGVIFLLIAFLVTFNTIRLTMYARRDDFEVMRLVGASNLYVRTPSVV
;
A
#
# COMPACT_ATOMS: atom_id res chain seq x y z
N MET A 1 -4.28 -7.06 -3.08
CA MET A 1 -3.83 -8.35 -2.51
C MET A 1 -4.27 -8.39 -1.06
N ASP A 2 -4.83 -9.50 -0.58
CA ASP A 2 -5.44 -9.57 0.75
C ASP A 2 -4.99 -10.87 1.45
N ILE A 3 -4.88 -10.84 2.77
CA ILE A 3 -4.79 -12.05 3.59
C ILE A 3 -6.20 -12.54 3.83
N THR A 4 -6.49 -13.77 3.45
CA THR A 4 -7.77 -14.40 3.76
C THR A 4 -7.60 -15.34 4.95
N VAL A 5 -8.41 -15.12 5.97
CA VAL A 5 -8.52 -15.95 7.17
C VAL A 5 -9.85 -16.70 7.08
N SER A 6 -9.79 -18.03 6.96
CA SER A 6 -10.97 -18.89 6.98
C SER A 6 -11.20 -19.44 8.38
N PHE A 7 -12.42 -19.48 8.83
CA PHE A 7 -12.81 -19.95 10.17
C PHE A 7 -13.33 -21.39 10.14
N ASN A 8 -13.27 -22.06 11.28
CA ASN A 8 -13.89 -23.38 11.43
C ASN A 8 -15.42 -23.30 11.27
N ALA A 9 -16.05 -24.38 10.85
CA ALA A 9 -17.49 -24.43 10.59
C ALA A 9 -18.36 -24.23 11.85
N ASP A 10 -17.80 -24.48 13.01
CA ASP A 10 -18.43 -24.37 14.33
C ASP A 10 -18.38 -22.96 14.93
N VAL A 11 -17.65 -22.03 14.30
CA VAL A 11 -17.51 -20.66 14.79
C VAL A 11 -18.73 -19.83 14.38
N SER A 12 -19.41 -19.25 15.37
CA SER A 12 -20.58 -18.42 15.12
C SER A 12 -20.21 -17.11 14.40
N GLU A 13 -21.14 -16.59 13.61
CA GLU A 13 -20.98 -15.31 12.89
C GLU A 13 -20.69 -14.15 13.86
N GLU A 14 -21.36 -14.12 15.03
CA GLU A 14 -21.10 -13.11 16.06
C GLU A 14 -19.64 -13.12 16.52
N ARG A 15 -19.07 -14.32 16.67
CA ARG A 15 -17.66 -14.48 17.06
C ARG A 15 -16.71 -13.97 15.98
N ILE A 16 -17.01 -14.26 14.69
CA ILE A 16 -16.22 -13.76 13.54
C ILE A 16 -16.28 -12.24 13.46
N LEU A 17 -17.45 -11.64 13.67
CA LEU A 17 -17.61 -10.19 13.68
C LEU A 17 -16.89 -9.51 14.87
N ALA A 18 -16.84 -10.17 16.03
CA ALA A 18 -16.04 -9.71 17.16
C ALA A 18 -14.54 -9.72 16.83
N ILE A 19 -14.04 -10.80 16.21
CA ILE A 19 -12.65 -10.90 15.74
C ILE A 19 -12.35 -9.82 14.68
N LYS A 20 -13.28 -9.60 13.76
CA LYS A 20 -13.15 -8.51 12.76
C LYS A 20 -12.95 -7.16 13.47
N SER A 21 -13.82 -6.84 14.43
CA SER A 21 -13.75 -5.57 15.17
C SER A 21 -12.46 -5.43 16.01
N GLU A 22 -11.87 -6.54 16.45
CA GLU A 22 -10.59 -6.57 17.14
C GLU A 22 -9.44 -6.27 16.15
N LEU A 23 -9.44 -6.92 14.99
CA LEU A 23 -8.43 -6.74 13.95
C LEU A 23 -8.50 -5.36 13.28
N GLU A 24 -9.67 -4.72 13.21
CA GLU A 24 -9.83 -3.35 12.68
C GLU A 24 -9.14 -2.29 13.56
N LYS A 25 -8.79 -2.60 14.82
CA LYS A 25 -8.07 -1.69 15.71
C LYS A 25 -6.57 -1.59 15.37
N TYR A 26 -6.04 -2.53 14.61
CA TYR A 26 -4.64 -2.49 14.21
C TYR A 26 -4.40 -1.42 13.14
N ARG A 27 -3.40 -0.58 13.35
CA ARG A 27 -3.07 0.54 12.45
C ARG A 27 -2.58 0.09 11.07
N GLU A 28 -2.09 -1.11 11.00
CA GLU A 28 -1.58 -1.78 9.79
C GLU A 28 -2.70 -2.22 8.85
N VAL A 29 -3.92 -2.35 9.37
CA VAL A 29 -5.09 -2.81 8.63
C VAL A 29 -5.74 -1.62 7.91
N GLN A 30 -5.90 -1.74 6.59
CA GLN A 30 -6.61 -0.76 5.77
C GLN A 30 -8.12 -1.01 5.77
N SER A 31 -8.52 -2.26 5.56
CA SER A 31 -9.92 -2.68 5.54
C SER A 31 -10.04 -4.19 5.78
N ILE A 32 -11.16 -4.61 6.33
CA ILE A 32 -11.52 -6.02 6.50
C ILE A 32 -12.90 -6.26 5.89
N THR A 33 -12.96 -7.21 4.97
CA THR A 33 -14.21 -7.64 4.34
C THR A 33 -14.61 -9.01 4.89
N TYR A 34 -15.81 -9.10 5.46
CA TYR A 34 -16.41 -10.37 5.86
C TYR A 34 -17.13 -11.02 4.67
N THR A 35 -16.96 -12.33 4.50
CA THR A 35 -17.70 -13.14 3.54
C THR A 35 -18.25 -14.35 4.28
N SER A 36 -19.58 -14.48 4.32
CA SER A 36 -20.21 -15.66 4.92
C SER A 36 -19.99 -16.90 4.06
N SER A 37 -20.22 -18.07 4.62
CA SER A 37 -20.14 -19.35 3.91
C SER A 37 -21.09 -19.39 2.69
N GLU A 38 -22.30 -18.85 2.82
CA GLU A 38 -23.28 -18.76 1.73
C GLU A 38 -22.82 -17.80 0.64
N ALA A 39 -22.35 -16.61 1.03
CA ALA A 39 -21.83 -15.62 0.08
C ALA A 39 -20.56 -16.12 -0.63
N ALA A 40 -19.74 -16.92 0.03
CA ALA A 40 -18.58 -17.57 -0.58
C ALA A 40 -19.02 -18.58 -1.66
N LEU A 41 -20.05 -19.38 -1.36
CA LEU A 41 -20.61 -20.35 -2.30
C LEU A 41 -21.23 -19.66 -3.53
N GLU A 42 -21.95 -18.58 -3.31
CA GLU A 42 -22.56 -17.79 -4.41
C GLU A 42 -21.47 -17.20 -5.33
N LYS A 43 -20.43 -16.59 -4.75
CA LYS A 43 -19.28 -16.11 -5.52
C LYS A 43 -18.58 -17.23 -6.28
N PHE A 44 -18.42 -18.39 -5.68
CA PHE A 44 -17.79 -19.55 -6.29
C PHE A 44 -18.60 -20.06 -7.49
N ARG A 45 -19.93 -20.12 -7.36
CA ARG A 45 -20.84 -20.48 -8.47
C ARG A 45 -20.76 -19.47 -9.61
N ALA A 46 -20.82 -18.17 -9.29
CA ALA A 46 -20.70 -17.11 -10.31
C ALA A 46 -19.36 -17.19 -11.06
N GLN A 47 -18.28 -17.46 -10.34
CA GLN A 47 -16.95 -17.63 -10.95
C GLN A 47 -16.88 -18.86 -11.84
N SER A 48 -17.57 -19.95 -11.47
CA SER A 48 -17.62 -21.20 -12.25
C SER A 48 -18.39 -21.04 -13.57
N GLU A 49 -19.43 -20.21 -13.59
CA GLU A 49 -20.16 -19.87 -14.82
C GLU A 49 -19.24 -19.15 -15.82
N ILE A 50 -18.45 -18.18 -15.35
CA ILE A 50 -17.50 -17.43 -16.18
C ILE A 50 -16.40 -18.36 -16.72
N SER A 51 -15.97 -19.33 -15.93
CA SER A 51 -14.89 -20.27 -16.28
C SER A 51 -15.35 -21.46 -17.12
N GLY A 52 -16.67 -21.61 -17.40
CA GLY A 52 -17.22 -22.71 -18.17
C GLY A 52 -17.25 -24.08 -17.48
N ASN A 53 -17.00 -24.11 -16.14
CA ASN A 53 -16.93 -25.35 -15.35
C ASN A 53 -18.16 -25.56 -14.45
N LYS A 54 -19.27 -24.90 -14.74
CA LYS A 54 -20.48 -24.89 -13.91
C LYS A 54 -20.97 -26.30 -13.60
N ASP A 55 -21.13 -27.13 -14.65
CA ASP A 55 -21.74 -28.47 -14.53
C ASP A 55 -20.89 -29.39 -13.62
N VAL A 56 -19.56 -29.32 -13.73
CA VAL A 56 -18.64 -30.11 -12.89
C VAL A 56 -18.71 -29.70 -11.44
N ILE A 57 -18.78 -28.38 -11.19
CA ILE A 57 -18.85 -27.85 -9.85
C ILE A 57 -20.20 -28.10 -9.19
N GLU A 58 -21.30 -27.99 -9.91
CA GLU A 58 -22.62 -28.31 -9.39
C GLU A 58 -22.77 -29.82 -9.06
N GLN A 59 -22.22 -30.72 -9.88
CA GLN A 59 -22.17 -32.13 -9.54
C GLN A 59 -21.37 -32.42 -8.28
N ALA A 60 -20.18 -31.82 -8.16
CA ALA A 60 -19.35 -31.95 -6.96
C ALA A 60 -20.05 -31.44 -5.68
N LEU A 61 -20.74 -30.31 -5.78
CA LEU A 61 -21.50 -29.75 -4.65
C LEU A 61 -22.69 -30.64 -4.27
N GLN A 62 -23.36 -31.29 -5.24
CA GLN A 62 -24.43 -32.24 -4.97
C GLN A 62 -23.94 -33.51 -4.28
N GLU A 63 -22.73 -34.00 -4.63
CA GLU A 63 -22.13 -35.16 -3.99
C GLU A 63 -21.72 -34.90 -2.55
N ILE A 64 -21.25 -33.69 -2.25
CA ILE A 64 -20.83 -33.29 -0.90
C ILE A 64 -22.03 -33.07 0.02
N GLY A 65 -23.18 -32.63 -0.52
CA GLY A 65 -24.45 -32.46 0.21
C GLY A 65 -24.50 -31.25 1.17
N GLU A 66 -23.36 -30.72 1.57
CA GLU A 66 -23.22 -29.54 2.44
C GLU A 66 -22.33 -28.48 1.78
N ASN A 67 -22.41 -27.25 2.26
CA ASN A 67 -21.54 -26.17 1.76
C ASN A 67 -20.10 -26.42 2.22
N PRO A 68 -19.14 -26.72 1.32
CA PRO A 68 -17.75 -26.98 1.69
C PRO A 68 -16.95 -25.71 1.97
N LEU A 69 -17.53 -24.52 1.73
CA LEU A 69 -16.83 -23.26 1.89
C LEU A 69 -17.06 -22.67 3.27
N PHE A 70 -16.01 -22.18 3.85
CA PHE A 70 -15.99 -21.58 5.18
C PHE A 70 -16.20 -20.06 5.12
N ALA A 71 -16.77 -19.52 6.20
CA ALA A 71 -16.78 -18.08 6.40
C ALA A 71 -15.35 -17.55 6.49
N SER A 72 -15.11 -16.36 5.97
CA SER A 72 -13.76 -15.79 5.90
C SER A 72 -13.71 -14.28 6.10
N LEU A 73 -12.56 -13.80 6.58
CA LEU A 73 -12.20 -12.39 6.63
C LEU A 73 -11.06 -12.14 5.63
N SER A 74 -11.30 -11.27 4.66
CA SER A 74 -10.26 -10.75 3.77
C SER A 74 -9.71 -9.46 4.35
N ILE A 75 -8.43 -9.47 4.74
CA ILE A 75 -7.74 -8.38 5.41
C ILE A 75 -6.80 -7.72 4.42
N LYS A 76 -6.98 -6.44 4.19
CA LYS A 76 -6.12 -5.61 3.38
C LYS A 76 -5.22 -4.75 4.26
N ALA A 77 -3.90 -4.86 4.07
CA ALA A 77 -2.93 -4.02 4.74
C ALA A 77 -2.74 -2.67 4.02
N GLN A 78 -2.25 -1.66 4.73
CA GLN A 78 -1.92 -0.36 4.14
C GLN A 78 -0.68 -0.43 3.24
N SER A 79 0.28 -1.30 3.56
CA SER A 79 1.47 -1.55 2.75
C SER A 79 1.85 -3.03 2.74
N PRO A 80 2.56 -3.52 1.70
CA PRO A 80 2.97 -4.93 1.59
C PRO A 80 3.80 -5.42 2.77
N GLU A 81 4.63 -4.56 3.36
CA GLU A 81 5.50 -4.89 4.49
C GLU A 81 4.72 -5.25 5.76
N GLN A 82 3.49 -4.73 5.89
CA GLN A 82 2.66 -4.88 7.08
C GLN A 82 1.91 -6.22 7.12
N TYR A 83 1.82 -6.94 6.00
CA TYR A 83 1.16 -8.25 5.97
C TYR A 83 1.80 -9.26 6.93
N LYS A 84 3.13 -9.23 7.07
CA LYS A 84 3.82 -10.08 8.04
C LYS A 84 3.40 -9.77 9.48
N THR A 85 3.37 -8.49 9.84
CA THR A 85 2.97 -8.03 11.19
C THR A 85 1.54 -8.45 11.51
N ILE A 86 0.62 -8.33 10.53
CA ILE A 86 -0.77 -8.76 10.68
C ILE A 86 -0.84 -10.28 10.86
N ASN A 87 -0.09 -11.05 10.07
CA ASN A 87 -0.05 -12.51 10.21
C ASN A 87 0.47 -12.94 11.59
N ASP A 88 1.58 -12.34 12.04
CA ASP A 88 2.18 -12.64 13.34
C ASP A 88 1.20 -12.28 14.48
N ALA A 89 0.44 -11.21 14.35
CA ALA A 89 -0.62 -10.82 15.28
C ALA A 89 -1.77 -11.85 15.31
N ILE A 90 -2.18 -12.37 14.15
CA ILE A 90 -3.21 -13.40 14.03
C ILE A 90 -2.74 -14.72 14.65
N GLU A 91 -1.48 -15.14 14.39
CA GLU A 91 -0.91 -16.36 14.93
C GLU A 91 -0.74 -16.33 16.47
N SER A 92 -0.53 -15.16 17.04
CA SER A 92 -0.39 -14.96 18.49
C SER A 92 -1.71 -14.63 19.21
N ALA A 93 -2.80 -14.50 18.47
CA ALA A 93 -4.09 -14.08 19.03
C ALA A 93 -4.81 -15.22 19.78
N SER A 94 -5.65 -14.83 20.74
CA SER A 94 -6.46 -15.76 21.54
C SER A 94 -7.50 -16.54 20.73
N PHE A 95 -7.84 -16.07 19.54
CA PHE A 95 -8.81 -16.69 18.61
C PHE A 95 -8.15 -17.59 17.56
N GLN A 96 -6.87 -17.94 17.71
CA GLN A 96 -6.17 -18.83 16.77
C GLN A 96 -6.87 -20.18 16.60
N ASN A 97 -7.47 -20.71 17.65
CA ASN A 97 -8.20 -21.99 17.61
C ASN A 97 -9.51 -21.91 16.78
N ASP A 98 -10.05 -20.72 16.56
CA ASP A 98 -11.25 -20.47 15.75
C ASP A 98 -10.91 -20.48 14.25
N ILE A 99 -9.62 -20.41 13.91
CA ILE A 99 -9.13 -20.28 12.53
C ILE A 99 -8.85 -21.66 11.94
N PHE A 100 -9.44 -21.93 10.79
CA PHE A 100 -9.16 -23.12 9.99
C PHE A 100 -7.88 -22.94 9.15
N ARG A 101 -7.74 -21.79 8.46
CA ARG A 101 -6.63 -21.54 7.53
C ARG A 101 -6.37 -20.06 7.34
N VAL A 102 -5.10 -19.70 7.23
CA VAL A 102 -4.63 -18.38 6.80
C VAL A 102 -3.85 -18.54 5.51
N ASN A 103 -4.21 -17.82 4.45
CA ASN A 103 -3.55 -17.94 3.16
C ASN A 103 -2.25 -17.11 3.02
N TYR A 104 -1.75 -16.53 4.11
CA TYR A 104 -0.52 -15.73 4.10
C TYR A 104 0.68 -16.51 3.58
N ARG A 105 0.89 -17.75 4.08
CA ARG A 105 2.05 -18.59 3.71
C ARG A 105 2.08 -18.95 2.22
N GLU A 106 0.93 -19.10 1.59
CA GLU A 106 0.82 -19.39 0.15
C GLU A 106 1.23 -18.19 -0.71
N ASN A 107 1.02 -16.99 -0.18
CA ASN A 107 1.31 -15.73 -0.87
C ASN A 107 2.58 -15.03 -0.37
N GLU A 108 3.29 -15.60 0.61
CA GLU A 108 4.46 -14.99 1.24
C GLU A 108 5.56 -14.65 0.22
N SER A 109 5.82 -15.53 -0.74
CA SER A 109 6.82 -15.30 -1.79
C SER A 109 6.44 -14.09 -2.66
N ILE A 110 5.16 -13.95 -2.99
CA ILE A 110 4.64 -12.83 -3.80
C ILE A 110 4.71 -11.54 -3.00
N ILE A 111 4.33 -11.58 -1.71
CA ILE A 111 4.41 -10.43 -0.80
C ILE A 111 5.86 -9.95 -0.66
N ASN A 112 6.80 -10.87 -0.47
CA ASN A 112 8.22 -10.54 -0.36
C ASN A 112 8.78 -9.94 -1.65
N GLN A 113 8.38 -10.44 -2.82
CA GLN A 113 8.76 -9.86 -4.11
C GLN A 113 8.19 -8.45 -4.29
N LEU A 114 6.92 -8.24 -3.98
CA LEU A 114 6.29 -6.91 -4.05
C LEU A 114 6.96 -5.90 -3.11
N THR A 115 7.28 -6.34 -1.90
CA THR A 115 8.00 -5.52 -0.91
C THR A 115 9.40 -5.13 -1.42
N ALA A 116 10.13 -6.09 -2.01
CA ALA A 116 11.45 -5.84 -2.58
C ALA A 116 11.39 -4.83 -3.75
N ILE A 117 10.42 -4.99 -4.66
CA ILE A 117 10.20 -4.08 -5.79
C ILE A 117 9.84 -2.67 -5.27
N ASN A 118 8.91 -2.57 -4.33
CA ASN A 118 8.49 -1.29 -3.77
C ASN A 118 9.68 -0.54 -3.14
N ARG A 119 10.50 -1.24 -2.35
CA ARG A 119 11.71 -0.66 -1.72
C ARG A 119 12.70 -0.16 -2.77
N GLU A 120 12.91 -0.92 -3.85
CA GLU A 120 13.83 -0.56 -4.91
C GLU A 120 13.33 0.68 -5.69
N VAL A 121 12.03 0.72 -6.02
CA VAL A 121 11.41 1.88 -6.69
C VAL A 121 11.52 3.15 -5.85
N VAL A 122 11.25 3.07 -4.54
CA VAL A 122 11.39 4.20 -3.62
C VAL A 122 12.84 4.66 -3.54
N ARG A 123 13.80 3.73 -3.44
CA ARG A 123 15.23 4.04 -3.40
C ARG A 123 15.70 4.75 -4.67
N GLN A 124 15.35 4.23 -5.84
CA GLN A 124 15.72 4.82 -7.12
C GLN A 124 15.04 6.17 -7.34
N GLY A 125 13.76 6.29 -6.97
CA GLY A 125 13.03 7.55 -7.02
C GLY A 125 13.66 8.64 -6.14
N THR A 126 14.12 8.28 -4.95
CA THR A 126 14.83 9.20 -4.05
C THR A 126 16.15 9.67 -4.64
N VAL A 127 16.96 8.76 -5.21
CA VAL A 127 18.23 9.09 -5.84
C VAL A 127 18.02 10.05 -7.02
N LEU A 128 17.05 9.74 -7.90
CA LEU A 128 16.69 10.62 -9.02
C LEU A 128 16.20 11.98 -8.53
N GLY A 129 15.38 12.02 -7.49
CA GLY A 129 14.89 13.27 -6.90
C GLY A 129 16.04 14.17 -6.41
N VAL A 130 17.03 13.61 -5.75
CA VAL A 130 18.22 14.34 -5.31
C VAL A 130 19.02 14.87 -6.49
N ILE A 131 19.19 14.07 -7.55
CA ILE A 131 19.89 14.50 -8.77
C ILE A 131 19.16 15.69 -9.43
N PHE A 132 17.83 15.61 -9.59
CA PHE A 132 17.05 16.71 -10.16
C PHE A 132 17.12 17.97 -9.29
N LEU A 133 17.12 17.83 -7.97
CA LEU A 133 17.26 18.96 -7.06
C LEU A 133 18.63 19.65 -7.24
N LEU A 134 19.71 18.87 -7.37
CA LEU A 134 21.04 19.41 -7.65
C LEU A 134 21.11 20.14 -9.00
N ILE A 135 20.50 19.55 -10.03
CA ILE A 135 20.44 20.20 -11.37
C ILE A 135 19.66 21.52 -11.28
N ALA A 136 18.50 21.52 -10.63
CA ALA A 136 17.70 22.72 -10.44
C ALA A 136 18.48 23.82 -9.71
N PHE A 137 19.21 23.44 -8.68
CA PHE A 137 20.07 24.35 -7.93
C PHE A 137 21.17 24.94 -8.82
N LEU A 138 21.87 24.12 -9.62
CA LEU A 138 22.92 24.56 -10.53
C LEU A 138 22.39 25.52 -11.61
N VAL A 139 21.22 25.18 -12.19
CA VAL A 139 20.58 26.04 -13.20
C VAL A 139 20.19 27.39 -12.60
N THR A 140 19.57 27.37 -11.42
CA THR A 140 19.20 28.61 -10.72
C THR A 140 20.42 29.45 -10.37
N PHE A 141 21.48 28.83 -9.84
CA PHE A 141 22.75 29.52 -9.54
C PHE A 141 23.38 30.13 -10.79
N ASN A 142 23.41 29.38 -11.90
CA ASN A 142 23.95 29.88 -13.16
C ASN A 142 23.12 31.04 -13.73
N THR A 143 21.80 30.98 -13.62
CA THR A 143 20.89 32.05 -14.05
C THR A 143 21.12 33.33 -13.24
N ILE A 144 21.22 33.22 -11.93
CA ILE A 144 21.49 34.37 -11.04
C ILE A 144 22.85 34.98 -11.41
N ARG A 145 23.89 34.16 -11.59
CA ARG A 145 25.24 34.60 -11.96
C ARG A 145 25.23 35.34 -13.29
N LEU A 146 24.55 34.81 -14.32
CA LEU A 146 24.43 35.42 -15.61
C LEU A 146 23.67 36.74 -15.56
N THR A 147 22.59 36.82 -14.81
CA THR A 147 21.81 38.04 -14.61
C THR A 147 22.62 39.14 -13.94
N MET A 148 23.40 38.79 -12.92
CA MET A 148 24.30 39.74 -12.24
C MET A 148 25.41 40.23 -13.16
N TYR A 149 25.93 39.36 -14.03
CA TYR A 149 26.96 39.77 -15.01
C TYR A 149 26.37 40.70 -16.07
N ALA A 150 25.18 40.40 -16.57
CA ALA A 150 24.52 41.24 -17.61
C ALA A 150 24.13 42.65 -17.08
N ARG A 151 23.91 42.80 -15.77
CA ARG A 151 23.56 44.09 -15.13
C ARG A 151 24.75 44.75 -14.41
N ARG A 152 25.95 44.34 -14.72
CA ARG A 152 27.16 44.83 -14.09
C ARG A 152 27.31 46.36 -14.17
N ASP A 153 27.02 46.93 -15.34
CA ASP A 153 27.14 48.37 -15.60
C ASP A 153 26.07 49.16 -14.79
N ASP A 154 24.86 48.62 -14.64
CA ASP A 154 23.82 49.21 -13.80
C ASP A 154 24.24 49.27 -12.33
N PHE A 155 24.90 48.24 -11.85
CA PHE A 155 25.42 48.18 -10.47
C PHE A 155 26.57 49.15 -10.20
N GLU A 156 27.40 49.40 -11.19
CA GLU A 156 28.51 50.36 -11.14
C GLU A 156 27.99 51.78 -11.03
N VAL A 157 26.97 52.15 -11.80
CA VAL A 157 26.26 53.44 -11.71
C VAL A 157 25.61 53.63 -10.32
N MET A 158 24.93 52.62 -9.80
CA MET A 158 24.27 52.67 -8.49
C MET A 158 25.29 52.89 -7.32
N ARG A 159 26.47 52.31 -7.42
CA ARG A 159 27.57 52.54 -6.47
C ARG A 159 28.11 53.95 -6.53
N LEU A 160 28.23 54.54 -7.69
CA LEU A 160 28.69 55.93 -7.87
C LEU A 160 27.73 56.95 -7.26
N VAL A 161 26.43 56.64 -7.22
CA VAL A 161 25.39 57.50 -6.60
C VAL A 161 25.24 57.25 -5.09
N GLY A 162 26.06 56.34 -4.47
CA GLY A 162 26.11 56.15 -3.03
C GLY A 162 25.19 55.07 -2.46
N ALA A 163 24.66 54.17 -3.33
CA ALA A 163 23.83 53.06 -2.85
C ALA A 163 24.64 52.03 -2.05
N SER A 164 24.08 51.55 -0.94
CA SER A 164 24.72 50.52 -0.11
C SER A 164 24.77 49.16 -0.80
N ASN A 165 25.79 48.34 -0.50
CA ASN A 165 25.94 46.99 -1.09
C ASN A 165 24.72 46.07 -0.86
N LEU A 166 23.96 46.31 0.22
CA LEU A 166 22.74 45.56 0.51
C LEU A 166 21.61 45.94 -0.47
N TYR A 167 21.45 47.22 -0.76
CA TYR A 167 20.42 47.73 -1.64
C TYR A 167 20.65 47.30 -3.10
N VAL A 168 21.88 47.20 -3.56
CA VAL A 168 22.26 46.78 -4.91
C VAL A 168 22.00 45.29 -5.13
N ARG A 169 22.04 44.46 -4.08
CA ARG A 169 21.84 43.00 -4.20
C ARG A 169 20.38 42.56 -4.00
N THR A 170 19.56 43.34 -3.35
CA THR A 170 18.16 42.98 -3.03
C THR A 170 17.29 42.71 -4.26
N PRO A 171 17.35 43.45 -5.38
CA PRO A 171 16.53 43.19 -6.55
C PRO A 171 16.85 41.88 -7.28
N SER A 172 17.97 41.22 -6.95
CA SER A 172 18.39 39.96 -7.60
C SER A 172 17.88 38.73 -6.85
N VAL A 173 17.16 38.89 -5.75
CA VAL A 173 16.67 37.83 -4.88
C VAL A 173 15.13 37.69 -4.93
N VAL A 174 14.42 38.58 -5.63
CA VAL A 174 12.96 38.55 -5.82
C VAL A 174 12.60 38.03 -7.19
#